data_ded6a1a1014311d0ecbfe5a637cc77b7
#
_entry.id   ded6a1a1014311d0ecbfe5a637cc77b7
#
_cell.length_a   1.000
_cell.length_b   1.000
_cell.length_c   1.000
_cell.angle_alpha   90.00
_cell.angle_beta   90.00
_cell.angle_gamma   90.00
#
_symmetry.space_group_name_H-M   'P 1'
#
loop_
_entity.id
_entity.type
_entity.pdbx_description
1 polymer ?
#
loop_
_entity_poly.entity_id
_entity_poly.type
_entity_poly.pdbx_seq_one_letter_code
_entity_poly.pdbx_strand_id
1 'polypeptide(L)'
;KIKYFNTRNIAFDPLSIFETNEKIWHRGFPLQLIDKRIYKTNKYKNIFADIQANLWNGNPDIDAINRLSLREENYKFNNSYYYSSNSYMPFNSQNTIFSRNVIKNYFLFPFVGRMDDIWASYYVQSLGYKVIFGPSTVKQDRNLHNIYTDYKNEIIGYNNNLHLIEKLKVRSRNIKDFLPERSYFAFLRYKKIMKQPA
;
A
#
# COMPACT_ATOMS: atom_id res chain seq x y z
N LYS A 1 21.47 -0.64 -5.76
CA LYS A 1 20.74 -1.61 -6.64
C LYS A 1 19.59 -2.22 -5.85
N ILE A 2 18.43 -2.32 -6.48
CA ILE A 2 17.17 -2.76 -5.87
C ILE A 2 16.76 -4.08 -6.50
N LYS A 3 16.37 -5.06 -5.70
CA LYS A 3 15.84 -6.33 -6.18
C LYS A 3 14.48 -6.09 -6.82
N TYR A 4 14.30 -6.51 -8.06
CA TYR A 4 13.10 -6.15 -8.82
C TYR A 4 12.27 -7.39 -9.15
N PHE A 5 11.01 -7.36 -8.77
CA PHE A 5 10.06 -8.42 -8.99
C PHE A 5 9.12 -8.08 -10.15
N ASN A 6 8.99 -8.99 -11.09
CA ASN A 6 8.01 -8.88 -12.17
C ASN A 6 6.82 -9.80 -11.91
N THR A 7 5.64 -9.24 -12.06
CA THR A 7 4.40 -9.97 -12.06
C THR A 7 3.54 -9.58 -13.27
N ARG A 8 2.66 -10.47 -13.70
CA ARG A 8 1.62 -10.17 -14.70
C ARG A 8 0.38 -9.54 -14.05
N ASN A 9 0.26 -9.63 -12.73
CA ASN A 9 -0.85 -9.03 -11.99
C ASN A 9 -0.70 -7.50 -11.95
N ILE A 10 -1.80 -6.82 -11.83
CA ILE A 10 -1.85 -5.36 -11.69
C ILE A 10 -1.29 -4.88 -10.34
N ALA A 11 -1.34 -5.73 -9.31
CA ALA A 11 -0.79 -5.47 -7.99
C ALA A 11 0.24 -6.52 -7.59
N PHE A 12 1.21 -6.11 -6.77
CA PHE A 12 2.21 -6.94 -6.14
C PHE A 12 2.07 -6.80 -4.62
N ASP A 13 1.93 -7.92 -3.92
CA ASP A 13 1.88 -7.93 -2.46
C ASP A 13 3.30 -7.84 -1.88
N PRO A 14 3.66 -6.76 -1.19
CA PRO A 14 5.00 -6.60 -0.63
C PRO A 14 5.37 -7.66 0.41
N LEU A 15 4.40 -8.30 1.07
CA LEU A 15 4.66 -9.37 2.03
C LEU A 15 4.86 -10.74 1.37
N SER A 16 4.50 -10.89 0.11
CA SER A 16 4.56 -12.20 -0.59
C SER A 16 5.97 -12.75 -0.83
N ILE A 17 7.02 -11.95 -0.62
CA ILE A 17 8.42 -12.39 -0.77
C ILE A 17 8.99 -13.08 0.48
N PHE A 18 8.24 -13.07 1.57
CA PHE A 18 8.64 -13.68 2.84
C PHE A 18 7.99 -15.04 3.00
N GLU A 19 8.79 -15.99 3.45
CA GLU A 19 8.28 -17.27 3.93
C GLU A 19 7.78 -17.10 5.35
N THR A 20 6.49 -17.32 5.53
CA THR A 20 5.80 -17.26 6.83
C THR A 20 5.03 -18.55 7.06
N ASN A 21 4.87 -18.96 8.31
CA ASN A 21 4.11 -20.15 8.67
C ASN A 21 2.66 -20.10 8.19
N GLU A 22 2.14 -18.89 8.06
CA GLU A 22 0.77 -18.61 7.64
C GLU A 22 0.78 -17.67 6.43
N LYS A 23 -0.25 -17.81 5.60
CA LYS A 23 -0.40 -16.97 4.41
C LYS A 23 -0.85 -15.57 4.81
N ILE A 24 0.05 -14.62 4.78
CA ILE A 24 -0.23 -13.21 5.08
C ILE A 24 -0.17 -12.35 3.82
N TRP A 25 -0.86 -11.22 3.85
CA TRP A 25 -0.81 -10.19 2.80
C TRP A 25 -0.95 -8.79 3.40
N HIS A 26 -0.37 -7.82 2.72
CA HIS A 26 -0.42 -6.42 3.15
C HIS A 26 -1.86 -5.87 3.08
N ARG A 27 -2.26 -5.07 4.09
CA ARG A 27 -3.53 -4.35 4.07
C ARG A 27 -3.65 -3.55 2.76
N GLY A 28 -4.81 -3.65 2.14
CA GLY A 28 -5.09 -3.01 0.86
C GLY A 28 -4.70 -3.82 -0.37
N PHE A 29 -3.95 -4.92 -0.26
CA PHE A 29 -3.76 -5.81 -1.39
C PHE A 29 -5.11 -6.39 -1.84
N PRO A 30 -5.47 -6.37 -3.14
CA PRO A 30 -6.75 -6.85 -3.60
C PRO A 30 -6.98 -8.33 -3.28
N LEU A 31 -8.04 -8.64 -2.52
CA LEU A 31 -8.36 -10.01 -2.09
C LEU A 31 -8.52 -10.97 -3.28
N GLN A 32 -9.02 -10.49 -4.42
CA GLN A 32 -9.20 -11.24 -5.66
C GLN A 32 -7.88 -11.75 -6.27
N LEU A 33 -6.74 -11.24 -5.80
CA LEU A 33 -5.41 -11.59 -6.29
C LEU A 33 -4.60 -12.45 -5.31
N ILE A 34 -5.13 -12.78 -4.12
CA ILE A 34 -4.39 -13.51 -3.07
C ILE A 34 -3.85 -14.85 -3.57
N ASP A 35 -4.65 -15.61 -4.31
CA ASP A 35 -4.25 -16.91 -4.85
C ASP A 35 -3.47 -16.81 -6.18
N LYS A 36 -3.32 -15.59 -6.70
CA LYS A 36 -2.62 -15.31 -7.96
C LYS A 36 -1.29 -14.59 -7.75
N ARG A 37 -0.70 -14.65 -6.55
CA ARG A 37 0.57 -13.98 -6.21
C ARG A 37 1.77 -14.67 -6.86
N ILE A 38 1.85 -14.61 -8.20
CA ILE A 38 2.93 -15.20 -9.00
C ILE A 38 3.85 -14.07 -9.48
N TYR A 39 5.14 -14.20 -9.20
CA TYR A 39 6.15 -13.25 -9.65
C TYR A 39 7.46 -13.98 -10.01
N LYS A 40 8.24 -13.32 -10.86
CA LYS A 40 9.61 -13.73 -11.19
C LYS A 40 10.58 -12.69 -10.65
N THR A 41 11.61 -13.12 -9.96
CA THR A 41 12.69 -12.21 -9.55
C THR A 41 13.55 -11.91 -10.75
N ASN A 42 13.67 -10.64 -11.11
CA ASN A 42 14.66 -10.18 -12.08
C ASN A 42 15.98 -9.85 -11.38
N LYS A 43 17.01 -9.63 -12.19
CA LYS A 43 18.29 -9.08 -11.73
C LYS A 43 18.06 -7.71 -11.05
N TYR A 44 19.00 -7.32 -10.22
CA TYR A 44 19.00 -6.00 -9.59
C TYR A 44 18.91 -4.87 -10.62
N LYS A 45 18.08 -3.88 -10.34
CA LYS A 45 17.93 -2.66 -11.14
C LYS A 45 18.37 -1.42 -10.36
N ASN A 46 18.87 -0.42 -11.07
CA ASN A 46 19.01 0.92 -10.53
C ASN A 46 17.66 1.63 -10.65
N ILE A 47 17.06 1.97 -9.52
CA ILE A 47 15.78 2.68 -9.46
C ILE A 47 15.99 3.90 -8.58
N PHE A 48 15.64 5.07 -9.09
CA PHE A 48 15.44 6.24 -8.25
C PHE A 48 14.06 6.12 -7.62
N ALA A 49 14.03 6.06 -6.29
CA ALA A 49 12.80 5.90 -5.55
C ALA A 49 12.30 7.26 -5.04
N ASP A 50 11.03 7.51 -5.25
CA ASP A 50 10.32 8.69 -4.73
C ASP A 50 9.75 8.41 -3.34
N ILE A 51 9.46 7.13 -3.07
CA ILE A 51 8.81 6.63 -1.86
C ILE A 51 9.60 5.42 -1.37
N GLN A 52 9.99 5.45 -0.11
CA GLN A 52 10.58 4.32 0.58
C GLN A 52 9.63 3.88 1.70
N ALA A 53 8.93 2.79 1.49
CA ALA A 53 8.09 2.13 2.48
C ALA A 53 8.90 1.03 3.16
N ASN A 54 9.29 1.23 4.43
CA ASN A 54 9.99 0.20 5.17
C ASN A 54 9.00 -0.74 5.84
N LEU A 55 9.41 -1.98 5.97
CA LEU A 55 8.68 -2.97 6.76
C LEU A 55 8.85 -2.71 8.25
N TRP A 56 8.12 -3.43 9.05
CA TRP A 56 8.20 -3.41 10.51
C TRP A 56 8.03 -4.82 11.06
N ASN A 57 8.74 -5.12 12.13
CA ASN A 57 8.60 -6.37 12.87
C ASN A 57 7.45 -6.26 13.90
N GLY A 58 7.04 -7.38 14.46
CA GLY A 58 5.97 -7.46 15.44
C GLY A 58 4.62 -7.69 14.76
N ASN A 59 3.63 -6.90 15.09
CA ASN A 59 2.28 -7.04 14.57
C ASN A 59 2.10 -6.25 13.25
N PRO A 60 2.14 -6.90 12.06
CA PRO A 60 2.19 -6.21 10.78
C PRO A 60 0.85 -5.57 10.42
N ASP A 61 0.89 -4.63 9.44
CA ASP A 61 -0.30 -4.00 8.89
C ASP A 61 -0.96 -4.88 7.83
N ILE A 62 -1.61 -5.92 8.29
CA ILE A 62 -2.47 -6.82 7.52
C ILE A 62 -3.94 -6.45 7.77
N ASP A 63 -4.81 -6.88 6.87
CA ASP A 63 -6.23 -6.56 7.00
C ASP A 63 -6.97 -7.45 8.02
N ALA A 64 -8.21 -7.07 8.35
CA ALA A 64 -9.01 -7.76 9.34
C ALA A 64 -9.35 -9.21 8.95
N ILE A 65 -9.56 -9.49 7.65
CA ILE A 65 -9.83 -10.86 7.17
C ILE A 65 -8.60 -11.73 7.41
N ASN A 66 -7.41 -11.22 7.09
CA ASN A 66 -6.18 -11.94 7.33
C ASN A 66 -5.98 -12.22 8.83
N ARG A 67 -6.25 -11.23 9.70
CA ARG A 67 -6.15 -11.38 11.15
C ARG A 67 -7.07 -12.44 11.72
N LEU A 68 -8.27 -12.60 11.19
CA LEU A 68 -9.21 -13.64 11.63
C LEU A 68 -8.68 -15.06 11.39
N SER A 69 -7.80 -15.26 10.42
CA SER A 69 -7.24 -16.57 10.06
C SER A 69 -5.90 -16.88 10.71
N LEU A 70 -5.26 -15.90 11.37
CA LEU A 70 -3.93 -16.07 11.95
C LEU A 70 -3.97 -16.66 13.36
N ARG A 71 -2.95 -17.48 13.63
CA ARG A 71 -2.62 -17.97 14.99
C ARG A 71 -1.51 -17.16 15.62
N GLU A 72 -0.64 -16.57 14.80
CA GLU A 72 0.50 -15.80 15.22
C GLU A 72 0.34 -14.33 14.82
N GLU A 73 0.67 -13.40 15.70
CA GLU A 73 0.60 -11.96 15.45
C GLU A 73 1.98 -11.29 15.48
N ASN A 74 3.05 -12.04 15.65
CA ASN A 74 4.39 -11.49 15.79
C ASN A 74 5.34 -12.01 14.71
N TYR A 75 5.50 -11.21 13.66
CA TYR A 75 6.30 -11.54 12.50
C TYR A 75 7.65 -10.83 12.51
N LYS A 76 8.65 -11.48 11.91
CA LYS A 76 9.98 -10.90 11.65
C LYS A 76 10.23 -10.92 10.15
N PHE A 77 10.28 -9.74 9.56
CA PHE A 77 10.60 -9.59 8.14
C PHE A 77 12.10 -9.34 7.96
N ASN A 78 12.87 -10.42 7.94
CA ASN A 78 14.31 -10.39 7.83
C ASN A 78 14.71 -10.30 6.35
N ASN A 79 14.81 -9.11 5.80
CA ASN A 79 15.46 -8.88 4.52
C ASN A 79 16.57 -7.83 4.67
N SER A 80 17.64 -8.02 3.94
CA SER A 80 18.79 -7.11 3.91
C SER A 80 18.85 -6.25 2.64
N TYR A 81 17.81 -6.29 1.82
CA TYR A 81 17.79 -5.62 0.53
C TYR A 81 16.51 -4.80 0.34
N TYR A 82 16.64 -3.76 -0.47
CA TYR A 82 15.49 -3.03 -0.97
C TYR A 82 14.90 -3.74 -2.19
N TYR A 83 13.59 -3.67 -2.34
CA TYR A 83 12.90 -4.27 -3.47
C TYR A 83 11.76 -3.40 -4.01
N SER A 84 11.38 -3.68 -5.24
CA SER A 84 10.30 -3.00 -5.96
C SER A 84 9.65 -3.96 -6.96
N SER A 85 8.57 -3.53 -7.58
CA SER A 85 7.87 -4.29 -8.62
C SER A 85 7.49 -3.42 -9.81
N ASN A 86 7.10 -4.08 -10.91
CA ASN A 86 6.48 -3.42 -12.07
C ASN A 86 5.00 -3.10 -11.87
N SER A 87 4.42 -3.48 -10.76
CA SER A 87 2.99 -3.37 -10.45
C SER A 87 2.74 -2.51 -9.24
N TYR A 88 1.48 -2.11 -9.02
CA TYR A 88 1.10 -1.36 -7.83
C TYR A 88 1.41 -2.15 -6.56
N MET A 89 2.01 -1.50 -5.59
CA MET A 89 2.31 -2.07 -4.27
C MET A 89 1.59 -1.25 -3.20
N PRO A 90 0.64 -1.82 -2.44
CA PRO A 90 0.05 -1.10 -1.33
C PRO A 90 1.11 -0.78 -0.28
N PHE A 91 1.09 0.42 0.26
CA PHE A 91 1.86 0.82 1.43
C PHE A 91 1.04 1.74 2.33
N ASN A 92 1.34 1.73 3.60
CA ASN A 92 0.74 2.61 4.59
C ASN A 92 1.67 3.79 4.93
N SER A 93 1.17 4.75 5.69
CA SER A 93 1.91 5.94 6.09
C SER A 93 2.81 5.76 7.33
N GLN A 94 2.81 4.59 7.98
CA GLN A 94 3.41 4.42 9.31
C GLN A 94 4.93 4.47 9.33
N ASN A 95 5.59 3.80 8.37
CA ASN A 95 7.06 3.72 8.28
C ASN A 95 7.52 4.04 6.87
N THR A 96 7.11 5.22 6.38
CA THR A 96 7.29 5.60 4.97
C THR A 96 7.96 6.96 4.85
N ILE A 97 8.97 7.03 4.00
CA ILE A 97 9.70 8.23 3.65
C ILE A 97 9.24 8.68 2.26
N PHE A 98 8.92 9.96 2.13
CA PHE A 98 8.46 10.57 0.89
C PHE A 98 9.44 11.63 0.39
N SER A 99 9.68 11.67 -0.91
CA SER A 99 10.28 12.84 -1.53
C SER A 99 9.30 14.03 -1.46
N ARG A 100 9.84 15.26 -1.45
CA ARG A 100 9.03 16.50 -1.38
C ARG A 100 7.95 16.57 -2.47
N ASN A 101 8.21 16.05 -3.64
CA ASN A 101 7.25 16.07 -4.75
C ASN A 101 6.07 15.12 -4.54
N VAL A 102 6.28 14.00 -3.84
CA VAL A 102 5.21 13.05 -3.51
C VAL A 102 4.22 13.68 -2.54
N ILE A 103 4.70 14.39 -1.51
CA ILE A 103 3.85 15.02 -0.49
C ILE A 103 2.80 15.94 -1.13
N LYS A 104 3.11 16.63 -2.20
CA LYS A 104 2.15 17.48 -2.92
C LYS A 104 0.95 16.71 -3.50
N ASN A 105 1.03 15.39 -3.54
CA ASN A 105 0.03 14.51 -4.13
C ASN A 105 -0.47 13.42 -3.16
N TYR A 106 0.27 13.15 -2.10
CA TYR A 106 -0.11 12.16 -1.10
C TYR A 106 -1.06 12.77 -0.09
N PHE A 107 -2.32 12.38 -0.15
CA PHE A 107 -3.39 12.89 0.70
C PHE A 107 -4.14 11.72 1.34
N LEU A 108 -4.19 11.68 2.66
CA LEU A 108 -4.98 10.69 3.39
C LEU A 108 -6.45 10.99 3.16
N PHE A 109 -7.13 10.14 2.41
CA PHE A 109 -8.51 10.37 2.02
C PHE A 109 -9.47 10.14 3.20
N PRO A 110 -10.16 11.16 3.73
CA PRO A 110 -11.12 10.96 4.80
C PRO A 110 -12.37 10.20 4.29
N PHE A 111 -13.10 9.57 5.22
CA PHE A 111 -14.38 8.89 4.96
C PHE A 111 -14.28 7.63 4.07
N VAL A 112 -13.11 7.05 3.92
CA VAL A 112 -12.90 5.76 3.23
C VAL A 112 -12.44 4.66 4.18
N GLY A 113 -12.77 4.79 5.45
CA GLY A 113 -12.41 3.85 6.49
C GLY A 113 -10.89 3.70 6.63
N ARG A 114 -10.40 2.48 6.72
CA ARG A 114 -8.97 2.16 6.85
C ARG A 114 -8.23 2.12 5.51
N MET A 115 -8.82 2.70 4.45
CA MET A 115 -8.19 2.78 3.12
C MET A 115 -7.63 4.17 2.81
N ASP A 116 -7.64 5.08 3.75
CA ASP A 116 -7.20 6.47 3.60
C ASP A 116 -5.77 6.60 3.05
N ASP A 117 -4.80 5.95 3.66
CA ASP A 117 -3.40 5.90 3.25
C ASP A 117 -3.14 4.92 2.10
N ILE A 118 -3.87 3.80 2.07
CA ILE A 118 -3.76 2.79 1.01
C ILE A 118 -4.20 3.35 -0.35
N TRP A 119 -5.34 4.02 -0.41
CA TRP A 119 -5.79 4.64 -1.66
C TRP A 119 -4.92 5.81 -2.08
N ALA A 120 -4.37 6.56 -1.10
CA ALA A 120 -3.34 7.55 -1.37
C ALA A 120 -2.08 6.90 -1.98
N SER A 121 -1.67 5.72 -1.49
CA SER A 121 -0.52 4.98 -2.01
C SER A 121 -0.71 4.57 -3.47
N TYR A 122 -1.88 4.08 -3.83
CA TYR A 122 -2.22 3.73 -5.22
C TYR A 122 -2.30 4.97 -6.11
N TYR A 123 -2.89 6.04 -5.61
CA TYR A 123 -3.01 7.29 -6.36
C TYR A 123 -1.64 7.87 -6.74
N VAL A 124 -0.70 7.99 -5.81
CA VAL A 124 0.62 8.54 -6.12
C VAL A 124 1.41 7.65 -7.08
N GLN A 125 1.29 6.34 -6.97
CA GLN A 125 1.89 5.40 -7.93
C GLN A 125 1.30 5.58 -9.34
N SER A 126 0.01 5.89 -9.47
CA SER A 126 -0.62 6.18 -10.76
C SER A 126 -0.04 7.43 -11.44
N LEU A 127 0.48 8.37 -10.65
CA LEU A 127 1.18 9.56 -11.14
C LEU A 127 2.61 9.27 -11.61
N GLY A 128 3.09 8.03 -11.43
CA GLY A 128 4.40 7.59 -11.88
C GLY A 128 5.48 7.55 -10.78
N TYR A 129 5.14 7.92 -9.55
CA TYR A 129 6.09 7.85 -8.44
C TYR A 129 6.49 6.40 -8.13
N LYS A 130 7.78 6.18 -7.94
CA LYS A 130 8.38 4.86 -7.73
C LYS A 130 8.47 4.53 -6.25
N VAL A 131 7.94 3.36 -5.91
CA VAL A 131 7.97 2.81 -4.55
C VAL A 131 9.05 1.75 -4.43
N ILE A 132 9.81 1.80 -3.35
CA ILE A 132 10.64 0.70 -2.89
C ILE A 132 10.21 0.29 -1.49
N PHE A 133 10.34 -0.99 -1.20
CA PHE A 133 10.24 -1.51 0.15
C PHE A 133 11.64 -1.78 0.70
N GLY A 134 11.89 -1.35 1.93
CA GLY A 134 13.13 -1.57 2.66
C GLY A 134 12.98 -2.60 3.78
N PRO A 135 14.10 -2.94 4.43
CA PRO A 135 14.09 -3.81 5.59
C PRO A 135 13.27 -3.22 6.74
N SER A 136 12.94 -4.06 7.69
CA SER A 136 12.26 -3.65 8.92
C SER A 136 13.18 -2.73 9.74
N THR A 137 12.71 -1.52 10.01
CA THR A 137 13.44 -0.49 10.76
C THR A 137 12.82 -0.20 12.13
N VAL A 138 11.62 -0.70 12.38
CA VAL A 138 10.87 -0.52 13.63
C VAL A 138 10.18 -1.82 14.03
N LYS A 139 9.83 -1.92 15.31
CA LYS A 139 8.92 -2.95 15.83
C LYS A 139 7.58 -2.28 16.13
N GLN A 140 6.50 -2.89 15.65
CA GLN A 140 5.15 -2.44 15.94
C GLN A 140 4.50 -3.35 16.97
N ASP A 141 4.14 -2.78 18.11
CA ASP A 141 3.25 -3.40 19.09
C ASP A 141 1.88 -2.71 18.92
N ARG A 142 0.85 -3.49 18.65
CA ARG A 142 -0.50 -2.94 18.48
C ARG A 142 -1.27 -2.98 19.80
N ASN A 143 -2.04 -1.94 20.04
CA ASN A 143 -3.10 -1.97 21.04
C ASN A 143 -4.17 -3.01 20.64
N LEU A 144 -4.93 -3.47 21.63
CA LEU A 144 -6.09 -4.33 21.38
C LEU A 144 -7.01 -3.66 20.36
N HIS A 145 -7.19 -4.30 19.23
CA HIS A 145 -8.09 -3.84 18.16
C HIS A 145 -9.39 -4.65 18.22
N ASN A 146 -10.48 -3.96 17.97
CA ASN A 146 -11.74 -4.64 17.70
C ASN A 146 -11.74 -5.03 16.22
N ILE A 147 -11.45 -6.32 15.94
CA ILE A 147 -11.36 -6.87 14.58
C ILE A 147 -12.65 -6.62 13.79
N TYR A 148 -13.80 -6.69 14.43
CA TYR A 148 -15.08 -6.41 13.77
C TYR A 148 -15.18 -4.95 13.30
N THR A 149 -14.71 -4.01 14.10
CA THR A 149 -14.65 -2.59 13.70
C THR A 149 -13.68 -2.37 12.56
N ASP A 150 -12.50 -3.01 12.62
CA ASP A 150 -11.52 -2.96 11.52
C ASP A 150 -12.11 -3.54 10.25
N TYR A 151 -12.75 -4.71 10.32
CA TYR A 151 -13.42 -5.34 9.18
C TYR A 151 -14.45 -4.41 8.52
N LYS A 152 -15.34 -3.80 9.32
CA LYS A 152 -16.34 -2.84 8.81
C LYS A 152 -15.72 -1.67 8.08
N ASN A 153 -14.61 -1.14 8.62
CA ASN A 153 -13.90 -0.01 8.05
C ASN A 153 -13.04 -0.39 6.83
N GLU A 154 -12.82 -1.68 6.58
CA GLU A 154 -12.06 -2.20 5.45
C GLU A 154 -12.93 -2.72 4.29
N ILE A 155 -14.24 -2.92 4.51
CA ILE A 155 -15.17 -3.41 3.46
C ILE A 155 -15.09 -2.59 2.18
N ILE A 156 -14.96 -1.28 2.30
CA ILE A 156 -14.83 -0.39 1.14
C ILE A 156 -13.60 -0.76 0.28
N GLY A 157 -12.50 -1.14 0.93
CA GLY A 157 -11.29 -1.60 0.25
C GLY A 157 -11.47 -2.96 -0.41
N TYR A 158 -12.08 -3.92 0.29
CA TYR A 158 -12.33 -5.26 -0.24
C TYR A 158 -13.15 -5.24 -1.52
N ASN A 159 -14.13 -4.35 -1.58
CA ASN A 159 -14.99 -4.18 -2.74
C ASN A 159 -14.31 -3.42 -3.88
N ASN A 160 -13.42 -2.48 -3.57
CA ASN A 160 -13.00 -1.49 -4.57
C ASN A 160 -11.50 -1.50 -4.91
N ASN A 161 -10.61 -2.08 -4.10
CA ASN A 161 -9.16 -1.96 -4.32
C ASN A 161 -8.73 -2.40 -5.72
N LEU A 162 -9.20 -3.55 -6.20
CA LEU A 162 -8.85 -4.03 -7.53
C LEU A 162 -9.35 -3.08 -8.62
N HIS A 163 -10.62 -2.71 -8.56
CA HIS A 163 -11.25 -1.83 -9.54
C HIS A 163 -10.62 -0.43 -9.54
N LEU A 164 -10.28 0.10 -8.36
CA LEU A 164 -9.55 1.36 -8.22
C LEU A 164 -8.21 1.32 -8.97
N ILE A 165 -7.40 0.27 -8.75
CA ILE A 165 -6.09 0.14 -9.39
C ILE A 165 -6.25 0.00 -10.91
N GLU A 166 -7.24 -0.75 -11.38
CA GLU A 166 -7.54 -0.88 -12.81
C GLU A 166 -7.89 0.47 -13.44
N LYS A 167 -8.72 1.26 -12.79
CA LYS A 167 -9.08 2.62 -13.24
C LYS A 167 -7.89 3.58 -13.21
N LEU A 168 -7.07 3.53 -12.16
CA LEU A 168 -5.88 4.36 -12.04
C LEU A 168 -4.82 4.02 -13.08
N LYS A 169 -4.74 2.78 -13.56
CA LYS A 169 -3.82 2.35 -14.61
C LYS A 169 -4.19 2.91 -15.97
N VAL A 170 -5.47 3.04 -16.25
CA VAL A 170 -5.97 3.69 -17.46
C VAL A 170 -5.77 5.21 -17.34
N ARG A 171 -5.49 5.90 -18.44
CA ARG A 171 -5.09 7.33 -18.50
C ARG A 171 -5.96 8.33 -17.71
N SER A 172 -7.15 7.95 -17.28
CA SER A 172 -8.04 8.85 -16.54
C SER A 172 -7.49 9.30 -15.19
N ARG A 173 -6.65 8.47 -14.53
CA ARG A 173 -6.09 8.72 -13.18
C ARG A 173 -7.11 9.33 -12.21
N ASN A 174 -8.38 9.02 -12.42
CA ASN A 174 -9.48 9.66 -11.72
C ASN A 174 -9.86 8.84 -10.50
N ILE A 175 -9.51 9.33 -9.32
CA ILE A 175 -9.90 8.73 -8.05
C ILE A 175 -11.29 9.19 -7.58
N LYS A 176 -11.88 10.19 -8.23
CA LYS A 176 -13.16 10.81 -7.84
C LYS A 176 -14.27 9.78 -7.65
N ASP A 177 -14.37 8.84 -8.58
CA ASP A 177 -15.47 7.87 -8.63
C ASP A 177 -15.49 6.90 -7.42
N PHE A 178 -14.38 6.82 -6.68
CA PHE A 178 -14.21 5.98 -5.50
C PHE A 178 -14.32 6.76 -4.18
N LEU A 179 -14.25 8.07 -4.23
CA LEU A 179 -14.25 8.91 -3.05
C LEU A 179 -15.66 9.44 -2.74
N PRO A 180 -16.06 9.43 -1.45
CA PRO A 180 -17.18 10.25 -1.02
C PRO A 180 -16.95 11.71 -1.44
N GLU A 181 -18.02 12.42 -1.78
CA GLU A 181 -17.96 13.79 -2.28
C GLU A 181 -17.15 14.71 -1.36
N ARG A 182 -17.38 14.62 -0.06
CA ARG A 182 -16.65 15.39 0.96
C ARG A 182 -15.13 15.10 0.94
N SER A 183 -14.75 13.83 0.75
CA SER A 183 -13.35 13.44 0.62
C SER A 183 -12.71 14.04 -0.62
N TYR A 184 -13.43 14.00 -1.74
CA TYR A 184 -12.94 14.57 -2.99
C TYR A 184 -12.76 16.09 -2.92
N PHE A 185 -13.71 16.83 -2.32
CA PHE A 185 -13.56 18.27 -2.11
C PHE A 185 -12.38 18.62 -1.19
N ALA A 186 -12.17 17.87 -0.11
CA ALA A 186 -11.01 18.03 0.75
C ALA A 186 -9.71 17.82 -0.02
N PHE A 187 -9.66 16.81 -0.87
CA PHE A 187 -8.51 16.55 -1.75
C PHE A 187 -8.26 17.68 -2.74
N LEU A 188 -9.28 18.21 -3.39
CA LEU A 188 -9.13 19.35 -4.31
C LEU A 188 -8.60 20.59 -3.58
N ARG A 189 -9.07 20.84 -2.35
CA ARG A 189 -8.57 21.93 -1.51
C ARG A 189 -7.09 21.73 -1.15
N TYR A 190 -6.72 20.53 -0.74
CA TYR A 190 -5.32 20.16 -0.50
C TYR A 190 -4.46 20.43 -1.73
N LYS A 191 -4.87 19.97 -2.91
CA LYS A 191 -4.15 20.18 -4.18
C LYS A 191 -3.97 21.67 -4.52
N LYS A 192 -4.95 22.50 -4.18
CA LYS A 192 -4.87 23.96 -4.37
C LYS A 192 -3.81 24.58 -3.46
N ILE A 193 -3.81 24.21 -2.18
CA ILE A 193 -2.83 24.68 -1.19
C ILE A 193 -1.41 24.29 -1.59
N MET A 194 -1.21 23.02 -1.99
CA MET A 194 0.12 22.48 -2.32
C MET A 194 0.69 22.99 -3.64
N LYS A 195 -0.09 23.72 -4.46
CA LYS A 195 0.37 24.39 -5.68
C LYS A 195 0.84 25.81 -5.44
N GLN A 196 0.52 26.42 -4.29
CA GLN A 196 0.96 27.76 -3.95
C GLN A 196 2.48 27.75 -3.73
N PRO A 197 3.22 28.73 -4.28
CA PRO A 197 4.64 28.90 -3.93
C PRO A 197 4.75 29.16 -2.43
N ALA A 198 5.80 28.61 -1.81
CA ALA A 198 6.14 28.86 -0.42
C ALA A 198 6.66 30.29 -0.27
#